data_763575d55c8782ba86fcdb616f1e1486
#
_entry.id   763575d55c8782ba86fcdb616f1e1486
#
_cell.length_a   1.000
_cell.length_b   1.000
_cell.length_c   1.000
_cell.angle_alpha   90.00
_cell.angle_beta   90.00
_cell.angle_gamma   90.00
#
_symmetry.space_group_name_H-M   'P 1'
#
loop_
_entity.id
_entity.type
_entity.pdbx_description
1 polymer ?
#
loop_
_entity_poly.entity_id
_entity_poly.type
_entity_poly.pdbx_seq_one_letter_code
_entity_poly.pdbx_strand_id
1 'polypeptide(L)'
;IADGDWSSDVCSSDLERFINKAVPGKEEYHNSEKYELKNWLPEEVKDSTKELFSAINRIRRENPEFHRTNNIRFLPVENNQLLYFAKYNEEQTDAILVIINLDPHYTQSGWVKVPLHELGISPKQSFLAQDLLGGGQYIWQGEYNYVELNPHILPAHILKIRKHLKKENQFDYFS
;
A
#
# COMPACT_ATOMS: atom_id res chain seq x y z
N ILE A 1 -25.01 -5.77 -7.97
CA ILE A 1 -23.98 -4.95 -8.65
C ILE A 1 -22.97 -5.96 -9.08
N ALA A 2 -22.86 -6.21 -10.41
CA ALA A 2 -21.94 -7.17 -10.97
C ALA A 2 -20.52 -6.86 -10.48
N ASP A 3 -19.80 -7.90 -10.06
CA ASP A 3 -18.35 -7.88 -9.90
C ASP A 3 -17.75 -7.47 -11.26
N GLY A 4 -17.58 -6.16 -11.43
CA GLY A 4 -16.86 -5.63 -12.57
C GLY A 4 -15.44 -6.13 -12.47
N ASP A 5 -15.03 -6.96 -13.40
CA ASP A 5 -13.65 -7.35 -13.57
C ASP A 5 -12.82 -6.10 -13.92
N TRP A 6 -12.33 -5.42 -12.91
CA TRP A 6 -11.47 -4.23 -13.03
C TRP A 6 -10.18 -4.51 -13.80
N SER A 7 -9.92 -5.77 -14.12
CA SER A 7 -8.75 -6.16 -14.90
C SER A 7 -8.91 -5.85 -16.39
N SER A 8 -10.15 -5.66 -16.85
CA SER A 8 -10.43 -5.40 -18.27
C SER A 8 -10.48 -3.92 -18.64
N ASP A 9 -10.65 -3.02 -17.66
CA ASP A 9 -10.84 -1.59 -17.93
C ASP A 9 -9.53 -0.79 -17.86
N VAL A 10 -8.45 -1.37 -17.32
CA VAL A 10 -7.14 -0.73 -17.30
C VAL A 10 -6.38 -1.19 -18.55
N CYS A 11 -6.27 -0.30 -19.51
CA CYS A 11 -5.46 -0.54 -20.70
C CYS A 11 -4.00 -0.77 -20.28
N SER A 12 -3.32 -1.74 -20.89
CA SER A 12 -1.91 -2.02 -20.60
C SER A 12 -1.01 -0.80 -20.81
N SER A 13 -1.42 0.13 -21.67
CA SER A 13 -0.75 1.41 -21.90
C SER A 13 -0.80 2.35 -20.69
N ASP A 14 -1.84 2.25 -19.83
CA ASP A 14 -1.97 3.10 -18.65
C ASP A 14 -1.00 2.71 -17.54
N LEU A 15 -0.51 1.48 -17.57
CA LEU A 15 0.46 0.94 -16.61
C LEU A 15 1.91 1.16 -17.02
N GLU A 16 2.13 1.58 -18.26
CA GLU A 16 3.45 1.82 -18.81
C GLU A 16 3.83 3.30 -18.63
N ARG A 17 4.98 3.58 -18.05
CA ARG A 17 5.50 4.95 -17.94
C ARG A 17 6.01 5.43 -19.29
N PHE A 18 5.12 5.97 -20.09
CA PHE A 18 5.55 6.75 -21.25
C PHE A 18 5.86 8.18 -20.82
N ILE A 19 6.96 8.71 -21.35
CA ILE A 19 7.32 10.12 -21.18
C ILE A 19 6.36 10.93 -22.05
N ASN A 20 5.19 11.26 -21.53
CA ASN A 20 4.26 12.19 -22.12
C ASN A 20 4.81 13.61 -21.95
N LYS A 21 5.62 14.06 -22.92
CA LYS A 21 6.05 15.46 -22.97
C LYS A 21 4.96 16.29 -23.63
N ALA A 22 4.52 17.35 -22.95
CA ALA A 22 3.64 18.34 -23.55
C ALA A 22 4.32 18.99 -24.75
N VAL A 23 3.59 19.18 -25.84
CA VAL A 23 4.07 19.92 -26.98
C VAL A 23 3.93 21.42 -26.66
N PRO A 24 5.03 22.22 -26.66
CA PRO A 24 4.94 23.64 -26.36
C PRO A 24 3.90 24.36 -27.23
N GLY A 25 2.96 25.06 -26.58
CA GLY A 25 1.89 25.82 -27.26
C GLY A 25 0.71 24.99 -27.78
N LYS A 26 0.60 23.72 -27.42
CA LYS A 26 -0.54 22.86 -27.73
C LYS A 26 -1.00 22.13 -26.46
N GLU A 27 -2.31 21.83 -26.39
CA GLU A 27 -2.88 20.99 -25.32
C GLU A 27 -2.60 19.48 -25.55
N GLU A 28 -1.81 19.13 -26.54
CA GLU A 28 -1.50 17.77 -26.93
C GLU A 28 -0.13 17.33 -26.41
N TYR A 29 -0.02 16.04 -26.06
CA TYR A 29 1.25 15.42 -25.71
C TYR A 29 1.99 14.91 -26.95
N HIS A 30 3.32 14.93 -26.88
CA HIS A 30 4.19 14.24 -27.85
C HIS A 30 3.83 12.75 -27.82
N ASN A 31 3.42 12.14 -28.88
CA ASN A 31 2.90 10.78 -28.95
C ASN A 31 1.44 10.62 -28.46
N SER A 32 0.61 11.65 -28.61
CA SER A 32 -0.83 11.54 -28.41
C SER A 32 -1.42 10.43 -29.30
N GLU A 33 -2.13 9.47 -28.71
CA GLU A 33 -2.63 8.28 -29.39
C GLU A 33 -3.88 8.50 -30.25
N LYS A 34 -4.29 9.72 -30.43
CA LYS A 34 -5.60 10.05 -31.01
C LYS A 34 -5.89 9.37 -32.34
N TYR A 35 -4.85 8.92 -33.07
CA TYR A 35 -4.96 8.30 -34.39
C TYR A 35 -3.88 7.24 -34.70
N GLU A 36 -3.09 6.80 -33.73
CA GLU A 36 -2.04 5.79 -33.93
C GLU A 36 -2.36 4.48 -33.25
N LEU A 37 -2.33 3.38 -34.01
CA LEU A 37 -2.24 2.03 -33.42
C LEU A 37 -0.80 1.83 -32.93
N LYS A 38 -0.57 2.00 -31.65
CA LYS A 38 0.73 1.77 -31.06
C LYS A 38 0.95 0.29 -30.78
N ASN A 39 2.13 -0.18 -31.16
CA ASN A 39 2.58 -1.52 -30.83
C ASN A 39 3.48 -1.41 -29.58
N TRP A 40 2.94 -1.75 -28.44
CA TRP A 40 3.63 -1.69 -27.16
C TRP A 40 4.57 -2.88 -27.03
N LEU A 41 5.87 -2.66 -27.17
CA LEU A 41 6.88 -3.68 -26.93
C LEU A 41 7.29 -3.62 -25.47
N PRO A 42 7.07 -4.68 -24.67
CA PRO A 42 7.40 -4.70 -23.23
C PRO A 42 8.89 -4.43 -22.95
N GLU A 43 9.75 -4.69 -23.93
CA GLU A 43 11.21 -4.54 -23.83
C GLU A 43 11.68 -3.08 -23.88
N GLU A 44 10.83 -2.16 -24.34
CA GLU A 44 11.17 -0.72 -24.46
C GLU A 44 10.77 0.07 -23.20
N VAL A 45 10.05 -0.55 -22.29
CA VAL A 45 9.54 0.12 -21.07
C VAL A 45 10.50 -0.11 -19.93
N LYS A 46 11.32 0.89 -19.64
CA LYS A 46 12.32 0.83 -18.55
C LYS A 46 11.72 0.94 -17.14
N ASP A 47 10.55 1.58 -17.02
CA ASP A 47 9.89 1.88 -15.74
C ASP A 47 8.41 1.48 -15.80
N SER A 48 8.14 0.19 -15.67
CA SER A 48 6.76 -0.30 -15.61
C SER A 48 6.17 -0.16 -14.21
N THR A 49 4.96 0.38 -14.12
CA THR A 49 4.15 0.36 -12.89
C THR A 49 3.35 -0.94 -12.74
N LYS A 50 3.42 -1.82 -13.73
CA LYS A 50 2.67 -3.07 -13.80
C LYS A 50 2.91 -3.98 -12.59
N GLU A 51 4.16 -4.07 -12.12
CA GLU A 51 4.51 -4.88 -10.95
C GLU A 51 3.86 -4.34 -9.68
N LEU A 52 3.88 -3.01 -9.50
CA LEU A 52 3.24 -2.36 -8.36
C LEU A 52 1.73 -2.58 -8.37
N PHE A 53 1.05 -2.37 -9.51
CA PHE A 53 -0.38 -2.62 -9.64
C PHE A 53 -0.73 -4.10 -9.41
N SER A 54 0.06 -5.01 -9.93
CA SER A 54 -0.11 -6.46 -9.72
C SER A 54 0.02 -6.82 -8.24
N ALA A 55 1.00 -6.24 -7.54
CA ALA A 55 1.19 -6.44 -6.10
C ALA A 55 0.00 -5.89 -5.29
N ILE A 56 -0.44 -4.66 -5.57
CA ILE A 56 -1.59 -4.04 -4.90
C ILE A 56 -2.87 -4.85 -5.14
N ASN A 57 -3.13 -5.30 -6.38
CA ASN A 57 -4.30 -6.12 -6.71
C ASN A 57 -4.25 -7.49 -6.02
N ARG A 58 -3.08 -8.10 -5.90
CA ARG A 58 -2.90 -9.33 -5.12
C ARG A 58 -3.20 -9.10 -3.64
N ILE A 59 -2.61 -8.06 -3.04
CA ILE A 59 -2.86 -7.68 -1.64
C ILE A 59 -4.36 -7.47 -1.41
N ARG A 60 -5.05 -6.78 -2.32
CA ARG A 60 -6.48 -6.54 -2.23
C ARG A 60 -7.27 -7.85 -2.25
N ARG A 61 -6.96 -8.79 -3.14
CA ARG A 61 -7.65 -10.09 -3.22
C ARG A 61 -7.43 -10.96 -1.99
N GLU A 62 -6.23 -10.94 -1.43
CA GLU A 62 -5.85 -11.79 -0.30
C GLU A 62 -6.31 -11.25 1.05
N ASN A 63 -6.76 -9.99 1.12
CA ASN A 63 -7.13 -9.33 2.38
C ASN A 63 -8.55 -8.75 2.31
N PRO A 64 -9.53 -9.42 2.97
CA PRO A 64 -10.95 -9.01 2.95
C PRO A 64 -11.20 -7.58 3.43
N GLU A 65 -10.29 -7.01 4.24
CA GLU A 65 -10.34 -5.64 4.72
C GLU A 65 -10.41 -4.64 3.55
N PHE A 66 -9.86 -5.00 2.37
CA PHE A 66 -9.89 -4.18 1.16
C PHE A 66 -11.12 -4.39 0.27
N HIS A 67 -11.98 -5.36 0.56
CA HIS A 67 -13.15 -5.65 -0.27
C HIS A 67 -14.33 -4.68 -0.01
N ARG A 68 -14.26 -3.87 1.03
CA ARG A 68 -15.33 -2.92 1.42
C ARG A 68 -14.81 -1.49 1.34
N THR A 69 -15.70 -0.55 1.06
CA THR A 69 -15.37 0.88 0.97
C THR A 69 -15.70 1.66 2.24
N ASN A 70 -16.65 1.19 3.03
CA ASN A 70 -17.18 1.88 4.22
C ASN A 70 -16.45 1.56 5.53
N ASN A 71 -15.37 0.81 5.49
CA ASN A 71 -14.58 0.36 6.64
C ASN A 71 -13.23 1.08 6.75
N ILE A 72 -13.11 2.25 6.17
CA ILE A 72 -11.93 3.09 6.22
C ILE A 72 -12.03 4.10 7.34
N ARG A 73 -10.93 4.32 8.07
CA ARG A 73 -10.79 5.39 9.05
C ARG A 73 -9.44 6.08 8.88
N PHE A 74 -9.45 7.38 8.70
CA PHE A 74 -8.24 8.18 8.73
C PHE A 74 -7.74 8.33 10.16
N LEU A 75 -6.46 8.16 10.35
CA LEU A 75 -5.80 8.18 11.65
C LEU A 75 -4.82 9.34 11.74
N PRO A 76 -4.54 9.85 12.95
CA PRO A 76 -3.62 10.96 13.11
C PRO A 76 -2.17 10.52 12.82
N VAL A 77 -1.45 11.40 12.14
CA VAL A 77 -0.01 11.32 11.90
C VAL A 77 0.58 12.72 12.08
N GLU A 78 1.80 12.81 12.60
CA GLU A 78 2.41 14.12 12.91
C GLU A 78 2.89 14.88 11.66
N ASN A 79 3.07 14.20 10.53
CA ASN A 79 3.58 14.78 9.30
C ASN A 79 2.45 14.94 8.26
N ASN A 80 2.17 16.16 7.83
CA ASN A 80 1.14 16.48 6.84
C ASN A 80 1.44 15.96 5.42
N GLN A 81 2.67 15.54 5.15
CA GLN A 81 3.06 14.89 3.90
C GLN A 81 2.83 13.37 3.92
N LEU A 82 2.30 12.84 5.03
CA LEU A 82 1.92 11.45 5.14
C LEU A 82 0.39 11.33 5.20
N LEU A 83 -0.16 10.48 4.34
CA LEU A 83 -1.55 10.04 4.45
C LEU A 83 -1.59 8.73 5.24
N TYR A 84 -2.37 8.70 6.34
CA TYR A 84 -2.46 7.54 7.20
C TYR A 84 -3.92 7.14 7.45
N PHE A 85 -4.25 5.89 7.18
CA PHE A 85 -5.58 5.34 7.44
C PHE A 85 -5.52 3.84 7.76
N ALA A 86 -6.58 3.36 8.39
CA ALA A 86 -6.80 1.95 8.64
C ALA A 86 -8.02 1.44 7.86
N LYS A 87 -7.95 0.18 7.44
CA LYS A 87 -9.09 -0.58 6.94
C LYS A 87 -9.34 -1.76 7.86
N TYR A 88 -10.56 -1.88 8.31
CA TYR A 88 -10.96 -2.89 9.30
C TYR A 88 -11.67 -4.06 8.63
N ASN A 89 -11.55 -5.25 9.23
CA ASN A 89 -12.43 -6.35 8.91
C ASN A 89 -13.87 -6.05 9.38
N GLU A 90 -14.83 -6.91 9.05
CA GLU A 90 -16.24 -6.71 9.39
C GLU A 90 -16.48 -6.64 10.90
N GLU A 91 -15.77 -7.46 11.67
CA GLU A 91 -15.86 -7.56 13.11
C GLU A 91 -15.08 -6.48 13.86
N GLN A 92 -14.33 -5.64 13.13
CA GLN A 92 -13.41 -4.61 13.65
C GLN A 92 -12.35 -5.16 14.64
N THR A 93 -12.01 -6.44 14.49
CA THR A 93 -11.00 -7.11 15.32
C THR A 93 -9.60 -7.08 14.71
N ASP A 94 -9.52 -6.91 13.39
CA ASP A 94 -8.28 -6.83 12.63
C ASP A 94 -8.28 -5.59 11.75
N ALA A 95 -7.10 -5.04 11.52
CA ALA A 95 -6.93 -3.90 10.65
C ALA A 95 -5.65 -4.01 9.81
N ILE A 96 -5.73 -3.41 8.64
CA ILE A 96 -4.58 -3.10 7.81
C ILE A 96 -4.36 -1.59 7.86
N LEU A 97 -3.15 -1.19 8.26
CA LEU A 97 -2.73 0.19 8.32
C LEU A 97 -2.05 0.55 7.00
N VAL A 98 -2.45 1.66 6.40
CA VAL A 98 -1.87 2.14 5.15
C VAL A 98 -1.27 3.51 5.41
N ILE A 99 0.02 3.65 5.13
CA ILE A 99 0.76 4.91 5.24
C ILE A 99 1.33 5.23 3.86
N ILE A 100 1.08 6.43 3.36
CA ILE A 100 1.51 6.85 2.01
C ILE A 100 2.27 8.16 2.14
N ASN A 101 3.44 8.23 1.52
CA ASN A 101 4.16 9.47 1.32
C ASN A 101 3.54 10.24 0.14
N LEU A 102 3.05 11.45 0.40
CA LEU A 102 2.44 12.34 -0.60
C LEU A 102 3.45 13.22 -1.30
N ASP A 103 4.70 13.26 -0.82
CA ASP A 103 5.78 14.01 -1.44
C ASP A 103 6.51 13.11 -2.45
N PRO A 104 6.46 13.41 -3.75
CA PRO A 104 7.09 12.57 -4.77
C PRO A 104 8.61 12.70 -4.83
N HIS A 105 9.19 13.67 -4.11
CA HIS A 105 10.60 14.02 -4.23
C HIS A 105 11.43 13.68 -3.00
N TYR A 106 10.87 13.83 -1.79
CA TYR A 106 11.62 13.71 -0.55
C TYR A 106 11.11 12.58 0.34
N THR A 107 12.05 11.97 1.04
CA THR A 107 11.73 11.03 2.11
C THR A 107 10.94 11.75 3.20
N GLN A 108 9.81 11.19 3.57
CA GLN A 108 8.97 11.68 4.65
C GLN A 108 8.91 10.66 5.77
N SER A 109 8.86 11.16 6.99
CA SER A 109 8.82 10.33 8.18
C SER A 109 7.93 10.94 9.25
N GLY A 110 7.48 10.12 10.19
CA GLY A 110 6.64 10.60 11.27
C GLY A 110 6.21 9.48 12.22
N TRP A 111 5.63 9.88 13.34
CA TRP A 111 5.03 8.97 14.30
C TRP A 111 3.57 8.71 13.92
N VAL A 112 3.22 7.44 13.79
CA VAL A 112 1.85 6.98 13.52
C VAL A 112 1.26 6.40 14.79
N LYS A 113 -0.01 6.74 15.06
CA LYS A 113 -0.74 6.21 16.21
C LYS A 113 -1.53 4.97 15.81
N VAL A 114 -1.13 3.80 16.34
CA VAL A 114 -1.84 2.53 16.13
C VAL A 114 -3.04 2.44 17.07
N PRO A 115 -4.25 2.09 16.59
CA PRO A 115 -5.46 2.01 17.40
C PRO A 115 -5.51 0.70 18.22
N LEU A 116 -4.58 0.53 19.16
CA LEU A 116 -4.36 -0.71 19.91
C LEU A 116 -5.60 -1.19 20.66
N HIS A 117 -6.34 -0.25 21.28
CA HIS A 117 -7.56 -0.57 22.03
C HIS A 117 -8.60 -1.24 21.15
N GLU A 118 -8.80 -0.74 19.94
CA GLU A 118 -9.76 -1.30 18.98
C GLU A 118 -9.34 -2.68 18.50
N LEU A 119 -8.02 -2.87 18.34
CA LEU A 119 -7.45 -4.14 17.94
C LEU A 119 -7.33 -5.14 19.10
N GLY A 120 -7.71 -4.77 20.34
CA GLY A 120 -7.57 -5.62 21.51
C GLY A 120 -6.13 -5.97 21.84
N ILE A 121 -5.20 -5.05 21.58
CA ILE A 121 -3.76 -5.19 21.88
C ILE A 121 -3.43 -4.34 23.10
N SER A 122 -2.80 -4.94 24.11
CA SER A 122 -2.32 -4.19 25.27
C SER A 122 -1.15 -3.28 24.90
N PRO A 123 -1.08 -2.02 25.39
CA PRO A 123 0.06 -1.13 25.13
C PRO A 123 1.42 -1.66 25.56
N LYS A 124 1.43 -2.62 26.50
CA LYS A 124 2.66 -3.28 26.97
C LYS A 124 3.05 -4.49 26.12
N GLN A 125 2.16 -4.94 25.25
CA GLN A 125 2.38 -6.11 24.40
C GLN A 125 3.04 -5.70 23.10
N SER A 126 4.09 -6.42 22.69
CA SER A 126 4.65 -6.30 21.35
C SER A 126 3.75 -7.00 20.35
N PHE A 127 3.68 -6.46 19.14
CA PHE A 127 2.91 -6.99 18.04
C PHE A 127 3.71 -6.90 16.74
N LEU A 128 3.34 -7.70 15.77
CA LEU A 128 3.99 -7.72 14.46
C LEU A 128 3.22 -6.82 13.49
N ALA A 129 3.92 -5.87 12.87
CA ALA A 129 3.47 -5.12 11.71
C ALA A 129 4.14 -5.71 10.47
N GLN A 130 3.39 -6.48 9.68
CA GLN A 130 3.87 -7.11 8.45
C GLN A 130 3.55 -6.23 7.27
N ASP A 131 4.57 -5.74 6.57
CA ASP A 131 4.39 -4.97 5.34
C ASP A 131 4.10 -5.91 4.16
N LEU A 132 2.89 -5.81 3.64
CA LEU A 132 2.42 -6.63 2.52
C LEU A 132 2.97 -6.14 1.17
N LEU A 133 3.37 -4.86 1.09
CA LEU A 133 3.89 -4.27 -0.13
C LEU A 133 5.40 -4.41 -0.21
N GLY A 134 6.12 -3.99 0.83
CA GLY A 134 7.58 -4.04 0.90
C GLY A 134 8.14 -5.37 1.41
N GLY A 135 7.29 -6.27 1.95
CA GLY A 135 7.71 -7.57 2.50
C GLY A 135 8.41 -7.49 3.87
N GLY A 136 8.57 -6.29 4.43
CA GLY A 136 9.22 -6.09 5.73
C GLY A 136 8.36 -6.59 6.90
N GLN A 137 9.03 -6.90 8.01
CA GLN A 137 8.37 -7.27 9.26
C GLN A 137 8.95 -6.44 10.40
N TYR A 138 8.08 -5.77 11.13
CA TYR A 138 8.46 -4.86 12.21
C TYR A 138 7.83 -5.30 13.52
N ILE A 139 8.63 -5.38 14.57
CA ILE A 139 8.12 -5.62 15.93
C ILE A 139 7.87 -4.26 16.56
N TRP A 140 6.60 -3.95 16.76
CA TRP A 140 6.15 -2.70 17.35
C TRP A 140 5.66 -2.91 18.79
N GLN A 141 5.71 -1.83 19.58
CA GLN A 141 5.19 -1.81 20.95
C GLN A 141 4.63 -0.43 21.27
N GLY A 142 3.49 -0.39 21.96
CA GLY A 142 2.84 0.88 22.28
C GLY A 142 2.07 1.46 21.11
N GLU A 143 1.38 2.56 21.36
CA GLU A 143 0.51 3.21 20.39
C GLU A 143 1.25 3.98 19.30
N TYR A 144 2.43 4.53 19.62
CA TYR A 144 3.19 5.37 18.69
C TYR A 144 4.38 4.62 18.13
N ASN A 145 4.45 4.55 16.81
CA ASN A 145 5.53 3.87 16.11
C ASN A 145 6.05 4.77 14.98
N TYR A 146 7.36 4.80 14.80
CA TYR A 146 8.01 5.62 13.80
C TYR A 146 8.00 4.91 12.45
N VAL A 147 7.70 5.68 11.39
CA VAL A 147 7.76 5.23 10.01
C VAL A 147 8.57 6.20 9.16
N GLU A 148 9.25 5.69 8.15
CA GLU A 148 9.98 6.46 7.16
C GLU A 148 9.70 5.88 5.77
N LEU A 149 9.35 6.75 4.81
CA LEU A 149 8.97 6.38 3.46
C LEU A 149 9.78 7.17 2.44
N ASN A 150 10.64 6.47 1.71
CA ASN A 150 11.38 7.04 0.60
C ASN A 150 10.60 6.84 -0.70
N PRO A 151 10.17 7.92 -1.41
CA PRO A 151 9.33 7.82 -2.60
C PRO A 151 10.04 7.11 -3.78
N HIS A 152 11.37 7.11 -3.80
CA HIS A 152 12.15 6.47 -4.86
C HIS A 152 12.39 4.97 -4.64
N ILE A 153 12.10 4.45 -3.42
CA ILE A 153 12.25 3.03 -3.07
C ILE A 153 10.88 2.41 -2.84
N LEU A 154 10.14 2.94 -1.86
CA LEU A 154 8.82 2.47 -1.48
C LEU A 154 8.01 3.64 -0.92
N PRO A 155 7.08 4.20 -1.70
CA PRO A 155 6.31 5.38 -1.29
C PRO A 155 5.21 5.08 -0.28
N ALA A 156 4.95 3.81 0.03
CA ALA A 156 3.86 3.42 0.92
C ALA A 156 4.17 2.14 1.69
N HIS A 157 3.61 2.03 2.90
CA HIS A 157 3.50 0.78 3.63
C HIS A 157 2.05 0.32 3.71
N ILE A 158 1.83 -0.99 3.55
CA ILE A 158 0.55 -1.67 3.77
C ILE A 158 0.78 -2.70 4.87
N LEU A 159 0.52 -2.31 6.11
CA LEU A 159 0.90 -3.06 7.30
C LEU A 159 -0.27 -3.88 7.84
N LYS A 160 -0.17 -5.20 7.77
CA LYS A 160 -1.10 -6.09 8.46
C LYS A 160 -0.65 -6.30 9.91
N ILE A 161 -1.52 -5.93 10.85
CA ILE A 161 -1.23 -6.04 12.28
C ILE A 161 -1.57 -7.45 12.76
N ARG A 162 -0.62 -8.11 13.43
CA ARG A 162 -0.81 -9.44 14.01
C ARG A 162 -0.57 -9.41 15.53
N LYS A 163 -1.57 -9.84 16.28
CA LYS A 163 -1.61 -9.76 17.75
C LYS A 163 -0.63 -10.68 18.45
N HIS A 164 -0.23 -11.79 17.84
CA HIS A 164 0.63 -12.79 18.46
C HIS A 164 1.96 -12.93 17.73
N LEU A 165 3.03 -12.53 18.39
CA LEU A 165 4.32 -13.15 18.18
C LEU A 165 4.22 -14.55 18.79
N LYS A 166 4.37 -15.61 17.99
CA LYS A 166 4.54 -16.96 18.56
C LYS A 166 5.74 -16.89 19.51
N LYS A 167 5.53 -17.14 20.80
CA LYS A 167 6.66 -17.31 21.72
C LYS A 167 7.44 -18.53 21.26
N GLU A 168 8.75 -18.47 21.29
CA GLU A 168 9.69 -19.55 20.92
C GLU A 168 9.38 -20.92 21.61
N ASN A 169 8.60 -20.92 22.68
CA ASN A 169 8.21 -22.13 23.44
C ASN A 169 7.10 -22.96 22.79
N GLN A 170 6.65 -22.69 21.57
CA GLN A 170 5.67 -23.51 20.84
C GLN A 170 6.30 -24.37 19.72
N PHE A 171 7.61 -24.56 19.73
CA PHE A 171 8.21 -25.67 19.00
C PHE A 171 8.03 -26.93 19.84
N ASP A 172 7.04 -27.73 19.53
CA ASP A 172 7.00 -29.14 19.96
C ASP A 172 8.25 -29.80 19.38
N TYR A 173 9.25 -30.00 20.25
CA TYR A 173 10.33 -30.93 19.95
C TYR A 173 9.66 -32.30 19.91
N PHE A 174 9.52 -32.86 18.72
CA PHE A 174 9.14 -34.24 18.54
C PHE A 174 10.15 -35.12 19.32
N SER A 175 9.65 -35.77 20.35
CA SER A 175 10.28 -36.89 21.02
C SER A 175 10.17 -38.12 20.15
#